data_d4cc9079295a5702cf55a2510f7ef2c2
#
_entry.id   d4cc9079295a5702cf55a2510f7ef2c2
#
_cell.length_a   1.000
_cell.length_b   1.000
_cell.length_c   1.000
_cell.angle_alpha   90.00
_cell.angle_beta   90.00
_cell.angle_gamma   90.00
#
_symmetry.space_group_name_H-M   'P 1'
#
loop_
_entity.id
_entity.type
_entity.pdbx_description
1 polymer ?
#
loop_
_entity_poly.entity_id
_entity_poly.type
_entity_poly.pdbx_seq_one_letter_code
_entity_poly.pdbx_strand_id
1 'polypeptide(L)'
;MPDIKKFPNIIEAMKYLEPGHLLTQCLERDGVAINYQSNMSVSMPDGRIALLCPSPNPNYYRGENGVYPSCKSSLYRIPKREDQICALAKTYEFMCFLLTLGEVQAYLYHNLWYDPWAIAQHYEFATPMIDLTHEIAVAAFFATHRYDRVTKSYQLMREGVGQIRWIIQPPMMSQDPNLCPIGVQPFSRPSNQYGYGYWIPEDDDFKNHSELIQFEQDYQVNYRLKTAMTGPETMYFPNEKIAQMASIIKNENVITNCAIDTFIQDIADGNSYITPAPSRDEMLDILKQKGVFLVDASVICPEAIPTRTNPFKIDRKLVLTPAYKNK
;
A
#
# COMPACT_ATOMS: atom_id res chain seq x y z
N MET A 1 19.52 -4.94 -23.26
CA MET A 1 18.69 -5.29 -22.09
C MET A 1 18.96 -6.75 -21.79
N PRO A 2 19.09 -7.17 -20.54
CA PRO A 2 19.18 -8.59 -20.24
C PRO A 2 17.91 -9.30 -20.75
N ASP A 3 18.05 -10.53 -21.22
CA ASP A 3 16.92 -11.32 -21.70
C ASP A 3 15.95 -11.55 -20.54
N ILE A 4 14.70 -11.08 -20.71
CA ILE A 4 13.65 -11.28 -19.72
C ILE A 4 13.30 -12.75 -19.65
N LYS A 5 13.46 -13.35 -18.47
CA LYS A 5 13.13 -14.74 -18.24
C LYS A 5 11.62 -14.96 -18.30
N LYS A 6 11.19 -15.95 -19.08
CA LYS A 6 9.77 -16.26 -19.32
C LYS A 6 9.42 -17.64 -18.78
N PHE A 7 8.22 -17.75 -18.25
CA PHE A 7 7.69 -18.98 -17.66
C PHE A 7 6.35 -19.36 -18.28
N PRO A 8 6.01 -20.65 -18.35
CA PRO A 8 4.74 -21.10 -18.92
C PRO A 8 3.52 -20.70 -18.09
N ASN A 9 3.69 -20.39 -16.81
CA ASN A 9 2.62 -19.95 -15.90
C ASN A 9 3.19 -19.36 -14.60
N ILE A 10 2.30 -18.81 -13.76
CA ILE A 10 2.64 -18.18 -12.49
C ILE A 10 3.30 -19.15 -11.49
N ILE A 11 2.90 -20.43 -11.45
CA ILE A 11 3.45 -21.41 -10.49
C ILE A 11 4.92 -21.64 -10.77
N GLU A 12 5.30 -21.84 -12.03
CA GLU A 12 6.70 -22.01 -12.42
C GLU A 12 7.53 -20.73 -12.18
N ALA A 13 6.93 -19.55 -12.34
CA ALA A 13 7.54 -18.29 -11.99
C ALA A 13 7.79 -18.17 -10.47
N MET A 14 6.81 -18.55 -9.64
CA MET A 14 6.94 -18.58 -8.17
C MET A 14 8.02 -19.57 -7.71
N LYS A 15 8.06 -20.75 -8.27
CA LYS A 15 9.10 -21.76 -7.95
C LYS A 15 10.50 -21.27 -8.24
N TYR A 16 10.66 -20.50 -9.31
CA TYR A 16 11.94 -19.90 -9.65
C TYR A 16 12.37 -18.82 -8.65
N LEU A 17 11.43 -17.95 -8.23
CA LEU A 17 11.71 -16.85 -7.31
C LEU A 17 11.88 -17.34 -5.86
N GLU A 18 11.04 -18.28 -5.44
CA GLU A 18 11.08 -18.88 -4.10
C GLU A 18 10.96 -20.40 -4.17
N PRO A 19 12.06 -21.11 -4.43
CA PRO A 19 12.08 -22.56 -4.38
C PRO A 19 11.65 -23.06 -2.98
N GLY A 20 10.58 -23.86 -2.95
CA GLY A 20 10.08 -24.43 -1.70
C GLY A 20 9.10 -23.55 -0.92
N HIS A 21 8.58 -22.48 -1.51
CA HIS A 21 7.48 -21.70 -0.91
C HIS A 21 6.27 -22.60 -0.59
N LEU A 22 5.67 -22.42 0.60
CA LEU A 22 4.62 -23.30 1.11
C LEU A 22 3.43 -23.42 0.16
N LEU A 23 2.99 -22.33 -0.45
CA LEU A 23 1.88 -22.34 -1.41
C LEU A 23 2.18 -23.21 -2.64
N THR A 24 3.38 -23.16 -3.19
CA THR A 24 3.77 -24.01 -4.33
C THR A 24 3.81 -25.48 -3.94
N GLN A 25 4.29 -25.81 -2.74
CA GLN A 25 4.26 -27.18 -2.21
C GLN A 25 2.83 -27.69 -1.99
N CYS A 26 1.92 -26.82 -1.49
CA CYS A 26 0.52 -27.16 -1.32
C CYS A 26 -0.18 -27.43 -2.67
N LEU A 27 0.14 -26.61 -3.69
CA LEU A 27 -0.41 -26.79 -5.04
C LEU A 27 0.05 -28.12 -5.68
N GLU A 28 1.27 -28.56 -5.39
CA GLU A 28 1.78 -29.87 -5.85
C GLU A 28 1.10 -31.05 -5.16
N ARG A 29 0.59 -30.88 -3.94
CA ARG A 29 -0.03 -31.91 -3.11
C ARG A 29 -1.55 -31.81 -3.04
N ASP A 30 -2.18 -30.94 -3.85
CA ASP A 30 -3.60 -30.63 -3.78
C ASP A 30 -4.08 -30.22 -2.36
N GLY A 31 -3.17 -29.59 -1.59
CA GLY A 31 -3.42 -29.13 -0.23
C GLY A 31 -3.83 -27.66 -0.15
N VAL A 32 -4.24 -27.23 1.05
CA VAL A 32 -4.51 -25.82 1.38
C VAL A 32 -3.34 -25.25 2.14
N ALA A 33 -2.84 -24.09 1.71
CA ALA A 33 -1.79 -23.39 2.42
C ALA A 33 -2.34 -22.74 3.70
N ILE A 34 -1.76 -23.07 4.85
CA ILE A 34 -2.01 -22.38 6.11
C ILE A 34 -0.89 -21.39 6.31
N ASN A 35 -1.22 -20.11 6.29
CA ASN A 35 -0.25 -19.06 6.49
C ASN A 35 -0.23 -18.67 7.98
N TYR A 36 0.94 -18.78 8.62
CA TYR A 36 1.16 -18.34 10.00
C TYR A 36 1.85 -16.98 9.96
N GLN A 37 1.13 -15.93 10.37
CA GLN A 37 1.73 -14.63 10.58
C GLN A 37 2.45 -14.60 11.93
N SER A 38 3.74 -14.31 11.90
CA SER A 38 4.48 -13.88 13.08
C SER A 38 4.90 -12.43 12.88
N ASN A 39 4.86 -11.63 13.95
CA ASN A 39 5.29 -10.24 13.89
C ASN A 39 6.59 -10.07 14.69
N MET A 40 7.46 -9.25 14.16
CA MET A 40 8.71 -8.84 14.77
C MET A 40 8.65 -7.33 15.05
N SER A 41 9.08 -6.90 16.23
CA SER A 41 9.20 -5.48 16.56
C SER A 41 10.58 -4.96 16.14
N VAL A 42 10.59 -3.82 15.45
CA VAL A 42 11.81 -3.15 14.99
C VAL A 42 11.76 -1.68 15.41
N SER A 43 12.84 -1.18 16.01
CA SER A 43 12.96 0.25 16.31
C SER A 43 13.27 1.02 15.04
N MET A 44 12.44 2.02 14.77
CA MET A 44 12.62 2.95 13.65
C MET A 44 13.62 4.06 14.04
N PRO A 45 14.26 4.74 13.08
CA PRO A 45 15.24 5.81 13.35
C PRO A 45 14.68 6.97 14.19
N ASP A 46 13.38 7.22 14.13
CA ASP A 46 12.69 8.25 14.91
C ASP A 46 12.25 7.78 16.32
N GLY A 47 12.65 6.57 16.70
CA GLY A 47 12.36 5.98 18.00
C GLY A 47 11.00 5.29 18.11
N ARG A 48 10.19 5.27 17.05
CA ARG A 48 8.94 4.50 17.02
C ARG A 48 9.21 3.02 16.83
N ILE A 49 8.21 2.20 17.10
CA ILE A 49 8.31 0.73 16.97
C ILE A 49 7.44 0.30 15.79
N ALA A 50 8.07 -0.28 14.77
CA ALA A 50 7.37 -0.94 13.68
C ALA A 50 7.13 -2.42 14.03
N LEU A 51 5.95 -2.92 13.71
CA LEU A 51 5.61 -4.33 13.77
C LEU A 51 5.67 -4.90 12.35
N LEU A 52 6.68 -5.69 12.06
CA LEU A 52 6.91 -6.25 10.73
C LEU A 52 6.58 -7.75 10.71
N CYS A 53 6.10 -8.22 9.58
CA CYS A 53 6.01 -9.66 9.32
C CYS A 53 7.38 -10.11 8.79
N PRO A 54 8.15 -10.92 9.54
CA PRO A 54 9.45 -11.37 9.09
C PRO A 54 9.31 -12.32 7.90
N SER A 55 10.20 -12.18 6.94
CA SER A 55 10.37 -13.16 5.87
C SER A 55 11.82 -13.65 5.87
N PRO A 56 12.06 -14.94 5.70
CA PRO A 56 13.41 -15.46 5.50
C PRO A 56 13.98 -15.07 4.13
N ASN A 57 13.11 -14.64 3.20
CA ASN A 57 13.49 -14.26 1.86
C ASN A 57 13.81 -12.75 1.80
N PRO A 58 14.97 -12.35 1.26
CA PRO A 58 15.34 -10.95 1.11
C PRO A 58 14.65 -10.24 -0.05
N ASN A 59 13.74 -10.89 -0.75
CA ASN A 59 13.09 -10.33 -1.93
C ASN A 59 11.84 -9.54 -1.57
N TYR A 60 11.64 -8.45 -2.30
CA TYR A 60 10.41 -7.65 -2.27
C TYR A 60 9.81 -7.63 -3.67
N TYR A 61 8.56 -8.06 -3.77
CA TYR A 61 7.88 -8.35 -5.00
C TYR A 61 6.81 -7.33 -5.34
N ARG A 62 6.56 -7.18 -6.64
CA ARG A 62 5.41 -6.51 -7.20
C ARG A 62 4.81 -7.34 -8.32
N GLY A 63 3.56 -7.74 -8.19
CA GLY A 63 2.81 -8.42 -9.24
C GLY A 63 2.11 -7.43 -10.17
N GLU A 64 2.19 -7.68 -11.47
CA GLU A 64 1.54 -6.91 -12.52
C GLU A 64 0.83 -7.87 -13.48
N ASN A 65 -0.48 -7.68 -13.68
CA ASN A 65 -1.32 -8.60 -14.47
C ASN A 65 -1.18 -8.41 -15.99
N GLY A 66 -0.25 -7.58 -16.43
CA GLY A 66 0.03 -7.31 -17.84
C GLY A 66 1.39 -6.67 -18.03
N VAL A 67 1.78 -6.50 -19.27
CA VAL A 67 3.01 -5.79 -19.67
C VAL A 67 2.70 -4.31 -19.79
N TYR A 68 3.21 -3.52 -18.87
CA TYR A 68 2.99 -2.07 -18.84
C TYR A 68 4.23 -1.31 -19.33
N PRO A 69 4.05 -0.18 -20.05
CA PRO A 69 5.18 0.62 -20.56
C PRO A 69 6.00 1.28 -19.46
N SER A 70 5.40 1.50 -18.28
CA SER A 70 6.04 2.09 -17.11
C SER A 70 5.57 1.45 -15.82
N CYS A 71 6.40 1.51 -14.77
CA CYS A 71 6.06 1.12 -13.41
C CYS A 71 6.23 2.32 -12.48
N LYS A 72 5.42 3.36 -12.74
CA LYS A 72 5.37 4.58 -11.94
C LYS A 72 4.35 4.46 -10.80
N SER A 73 4.52 5.27 -9.75
CA SER A 73 3.55 5.36 -8.66
C SER A 73 2.17 5.84 -9.14
N SER A 74 1.15 5.68 -8.31
CA SER A 74 -0.22 6.09 -8.66
C SER A 74 -0.33 7.59 -8.97
N LEU A 75 0.43 8.44 -8.28
CA LEU A 75 0.49 9.88 -8.52
C LEU A 75 1.05 10.20 -9.90
N TYR A 76 2.20 9.63 -10.26
CA TYR A 76 2.90 9.97 -11.50
C TYR A 76 2.35 9.26 -12.75
N ARG A 77 1.33 8.43 -12.59
CA ARG A 77 0.51 7.95 -13.71
C ARG A 77 -0.58 8.93 -14.12
N ILE A 78 -0.83 9.97 -13.32
CA ILE A 78 -1.75 11.04 -13.65
C ILE A 78 -1.03 12.03 -14.58
N PRO A 79 -1.49 12.24 -15.83
CA PRO A 79 -0.68 12.93 -16.83
C PRO A 79 -0.67 14.45 -16.69
N LYS A 80 -1.65 15.03 -16.00
CA LYS A 80 -1.80 16.50 -15.86
C LYS A 80 -1.44 16.92 -14.45
N ARG A 81 -0.58 17.92 -14.35
CA ARG A 81 -0.11 18.47 -13.06
C ARG A 81 -1.28 18.94 -12.17
N GLU A 82 -2.28 19.59 -12.77
CA GLU A 82 -3.45 20.05 -12.01
C GLU A 82 -4.26 18.88 -11.42
N ASP A 83 -4.34 17.77 -12.15
CA ASP A 83 -4.99 16.55 -11.66
C ASP A 83 -4.16 15.86 -10.58
N GLN A 84 -2.82 15.92 -10.66
CA GLN A 84 -1.92 15.44 -9.60
C GLN A 84 -2.10 16.26 -8.31
N ILE A 85 -2.18 17.59 -8.42
CA ILE A 85 -2.43 18.48 -7.27
C ILE A 85 -3.77 18.15 -6.61
N CYS A 86 -4.84 17.99 -7.38
CA CYS A 86 -6.14 17.60 -6.86
C CYS A 86 -6.11 16.22 -6.19
N ALA A 87 -5.42 15.26 -6.79
CA ALA A 87 -5.30 13.92 -6.26
C ALA A 87 -4.51 13.89 -4.94
N LEU A 88 -3.41 14.66 -4.86
CA LEU A 88 -2.65 14.82 -3.61
C LEU A 88 -3.47 15.53 -2.54
N ALA A 89 -4.21 16.59 -2.88
CA ALA A 89 -5.07 17.27 -1.91
C ALA A 89 -6.10 16.30 -1.30
N LYS A 90 -6.65 15.36 -2.10
CA LYS A 90 -7.50 14.27 -1.60
C LYS A 90 -6.74 13.28 -0.71
N THR A 91 -5.48 13.01 -1.03
CA THR A 91 -4.63 12.15 -0.20
C THR A 91 -4.39 12.80 1.16
N TYR A 92 -4.07 14.09 1.20
CA TYR A 92 -3.92 14.83 2.45
C TYR A 92 -5.23 14.92 3.24
N GLU A 93 -6.37 15.08 2.56
CA GLU A 93 -7.69 15.01 3.18
C GLU A 93 -7.90 13.68 3.92
N PHE A 94 -7.58 12.58 3.25
CA PHE A 94 -7.67 11.26 3.87
C PHE A 94 -6.69 11.11 5.04
N MET A 95 -5.46 11.62 4.91
CA MET A 95 -4.47 11.55 5.98
C MET A 95 -4.89 12.39 7.21
N CYS A 96 -5.47 13.58 7.00
CA CYS A 96 -6.07 14.37 8.08
C CYS A 96 -7.24 13.64 8.75
N PHE A 97 -8.09 13.00 7.95
CA PHE A 97 -9.18 12.17 8.46
C PHE A 97 -8.67 11.00 9.31
N LEU A 98 -7.61 10.29 8.87
CA LEU A 98 -7.01 9.19 9.62
C LEU A 98 -6.61 9.60 11.04
N LEU A 99 -6.09 10.81 11.23
CA LEU A 99 -5.70 11.33 12.54
C LEU A 99 -6.87 11.54 13.50
N THR A 100 -8.10 11.52 13.01
CA THR A 100 -9.31 11.62 13.87
C THR A 100 -9.76 10.28 14.42
N LEU A 101 -9.22 9.17 13.91
CA LEU A 101 -9.65 7.81 14.24
C LEU A 101 -8.99 7.29 15.51
N GLY A 102 -9.77 6.62 16.35
CA GLY A 102 -9.29 6.07 17.63
C GLY A 102 -8.18 5.03 17.45
N GLU A 103 -8.25 4.24 16.39
CA GLU A 103 -7.24 3.24 16.04
C GLU A 103 -5.88 3.90 15.74
N VAL A 104 -5.87 5.01 15.00
CA VAL A 104 -4.65 5.78 14.70
C VAL A 104 -4.13 6.46 15.96
N GLN A 105 -5.03 7.06 16.76
CA GLN A 105 -4.65 7.68 18.02
C GLN A 105 -4.03 6.67 19.01
N ALA A 106 -4.53 5.45 19.04
CA ALA A 106 -3.95 4.38 19.85
C ALA A 106 -2.52 4.02 19.39
N TYR A 107 -2.28 3.94 18.09
CA TYR A 107 -0.93 3.71 17.54
C TYR A 107 0.04 4.82 17.94
N LEU A 108 -0.34 6.07 17.74
CA LEU A 108 0.48 7.22 18.10
C LEU A 108 0.76 7.28 19.60
N TYR A 109 -0.24 6.95 20.42
CA TYR A 109 -0.11 6.91 21.87
C TYR A 109 0.89 5.84 22.34
N HIS A 110 0.88 4.66 21.72
CA HIS A 110 1.79 3.56 22.05
C HIS A 110 3.15 3.66 21.36
N ASN A 111 3.45 4.78 20.72
CA ASN A 111 4.69 5.01 19.99
C ASN A 111 4.95 3.96 18.89
N LEU A 112 3.87 3.45 18.27
CA LEU A 112 3.96 2.54 17.15
C LEU A 112 4.19 3.30 15.84
N TRP A 113 4.91 2.65 14.94
CA TRP A 113 5.12 3.16 13.59
C TRP A 113 3.80 3.27 12.85
N TYR A 114 3.48 4.48 12.45
CA TYR A 114 2.29 4.82 11.68
C TYR A 114 2.72 5.51 10.40
N ASP A 115 2.33 4.95 9.26
CA ASP A 115 2.64 5.50 7.95
C ASP A 115 1.34 5.88 7.21
N PRO A 116 0.95 7.16 7.23
CA PRO A 116 -0.28 7.63 6.58
C PRO A 116 -0.23 7.50 5.05
N TRP A 117 0.97 7.63 4.43
CA TRP A 117 1.14 7.44 3.00
C TRP A 117 0.90 6.00 2.56
N ALA A 118 1.44 5.05 3.32
CA ALA A 118 1.21 3.64 3.08
C ALA A 118 -0.27 3.27 3.22
N ILE A 119 -0.94 3.78 4.26
CA ILE A 119 -2.38 3.57 4.42
C ILE A 119 -3.13 4.19 3.24
N ALA A 120 -2.86 5.44 2.88
CA ALA A 120 -3.49 6.09 1.74
C ALA A 120 -3.32 5.29 0.45
N GLN A 121 -2.12 4.77 0.18
CA GLN A 121 -1.82 3.92 -0.96
C GLN A 121 -2.68 2.65 -0.96
N HIS A 122 -2.76 1.92 0.16
CA HIS A 122 -3.56 0.71 0.27
C HIS A 122 -5.07 0.95 0.16
N TYR A 123 -5.53 2.18 0.40
CA TYR A 123 -6.93 2.60 0.15
C TYR A 123 -7.09 3.39 -1.14
N GLU A 124 -6.15 3.22 -2.10
CA GLU A 124 -6.22 3.69 -3.49
C GLU A 124 -6.21 5.21 -3.66
N PHE A 125 -5.56 5.94 -2.78
CA PHE A 125 -5.21 7.35 -3.00
C PHE A 125 -3.94 7.48 -3.84
N ALA A 126 -3.79 8.63 -4.48
CA ALA A 126 -2.60 8.91 -5.27
C ALA A 126 -1.42 9.22 -4.37
N THR A 127 -0.36 8.43 -4.45
CA THR A 127 0.86 8.59 -3.67
C THR A 127 2.10 8.49 -4.54
N PRO A 128 3.25 9.06 -4.14
CA PRO A 128 4.53 8.87 -4.81
C PRO A 128 5.18 7.51 -4.52
N MET A 129 4.47 6.61 -3.84
CA MET A 129 4.95 5.31 -3.40
C MET A 129 4.46 4.19 -4.32
N ILE A 130 5.26 3.16 -4.48
CA ILE A 130 4.91 1.89 -5.13
C ILE A 130 4.77 0.82 -4.06
N ASP A 131 3.68 0.04 -4.11
CA ASP A 131 3.48 -1.09 -3.22
C ASP A 131 4.38 -2.25 -3.63
N LEU A 132 5.09 -2.77 -2.65
CA LEU A 132 5.82 -4.02 -2.70
C LEU A 132 5.31 -4.94 -1.60
N THR A 133 5.57 -6.21 -1.75
CA THR A 133 5.31 -7.22 -0.72
C THR A 133 6.49 -8.18 -0.62
N HIS A 134 6.78 -8.67 0.57
CA HIS A 134 7.75 -9.76 0.71
C HIS A 134 7.10 -11.14 0.59
N GLU A 135 5.78 -11.22 0.41
CA GLU A 135 5.03 -12.46 0.24
C GLU A 135 4.74 -12.71 -1.24
N ILE A 136 5.39 -13.71 -1.83
CA ILE A 136 5.25 -14.03 -3.26
C ILE A 136 3.80 -14.36 -3.64
N ALA A 137 3.01 -14.93 -2.74
CA ALA A 137 1.61 -15.25 -2.99
C ALA A 137 0.76 -13.98 -3.20
N VAL A 138 1.05 -12.91 -2.46
CA VAL A 138 0.41 -11.59 -2.66
C VAL A 138 0.77 -11.03 -4.03
N ALA A 139 2.05 -11.04 -4.40
CA ALA A 139 2.47 -10.62 -5.73
C ALA A 139 1.82 -11.46 -6.84
N ALA A 140 1.73 -12.78 -6.65
CA ALA A 140 1.07 -13.67 -7.60
C ALA A 140 -0.43 -13.37 -7.73
N PHE A 141 -1.11 -13.02 -6.62
CA PHE A 141 -2.50 -12.56 -6.68
C PHE A 141 -2.63 -11.35 -7.60
N PHE A 142 -1.86 -10.28 -7.37
CA PHE A 142 -1.91 -9.08 -8.22
C PHE A 142 -1.49 -9.34 -9.66
N ALA A 143 -0.58 -10.27 -9.89
CA ALA A 143 -0.12 -10.64 -11.23
C ALA A 143 -1.14 -11.48 -12.03
N THR A 144 -2.08 -12.16 -11.35
CA THR A 144 -3.07 -13.06 -11.96
C THR A 144 -4.50 -12.54 -11.91
N HIS A 145 -4.74 -11.39 -11.27
CA HIS A 145 -6.06 -10.79 -11.17
C HIS A 145 -6.06 -9.35 -11.68
N ARG A 146 -7.21 -8.93 -12.23
CA ARG A 146 -7.47 -7.55 -12.61
C ARG A 146 -8.67 -7.04 -11.84
N TYR A 147 -8.55 -5.85 -11.24
CA TYR A 147 -9.68 -5.19 -10.62
C TYR A 147 -10.65 -4.65 -11.69
N ASP A 148 -11.88 -5.11 -11.62
CA ASP A 148 -12.97 -4.61 -12.45
C ASP A 148 -13.73 -3.51 -11.68
N ARG A 149 -13.68 -2.29 -12.21
CA ARG A 149 -14.31 -1.12 -11.60
C ARG A 149 -15.84 -1.16 -11.63
N VAL A 150 -16.42 -1.89 -12.58
CA VAL A 150 -17.88 -2.02 -12.73
C VAL A 150 -18.43 -2.96 -11.67
N THR A 151 -17.86 -4.15 -11.57
CA THR A 151 -18.27 -5.16 -10.59
C THR A 151 -17.66 -4.93 -9.21
N LYS A 152 -16.70 -4.00 -9.09
CA LYS A 152 -15.91 -3.71 -7.87
C LYS A 152 -15.28 -4.96 -7.27
N SER A 153 -14.78 -5.86 -8.12
CA SER A 153 -14.20 -7.13 -7.73
C SER A 153 -12.96 -7.49 -8.55
N TYR A 154 -12.15 -8.39 -8.02
CA TYR A 154 -10.98 -8.91 -8.71
C TYR A 154 -11.38 -10.09 -9.60
N GLN A 155 -11.05 -10.01 -10.88
CA GLN A 155 -11.32 -11.03 -11.90
C GLN A 155 -10.02 -11.72 -12.28
N LEU A 156 -10.07 -13.04 -12.39
CA LEU A 156 -8.93 -13.85 -12.86
C LEU A 156 -8.57 -13.50 -14.31
N MET A 157 -7.28 -13.32 -14.56
CA MET A 157 -6.76 -13.22 -15.91
C MET A 157 -6.89 -14.57 -16.61
N ARG A 158 -7.32 -14.54 -17.88
CA ARG A 158 -7.56 -15.74 -18.68
C ARG A 158 -6.45 -16.01 -19.69
N GLU A 159 -5.83 -14.95 -20.19
CA GLU A 159 -4.83 -14.94 -21.24
C GLU A 159 -3.93 -13.71 -21.15
N GLY A 160 -2.85 -13.68 -21.90
CA GLY A 160 -1.88 -12.60 -21.93
C GLY A 160 -0.63 -12.93 -21.12
N VAL A 161 0.16 -11.92 -20.81
CA VAL A 161 1.43 -12.05 -20.09
C VAL A 161 1.33 -11.30 -18.77
N GLY A 162 1.56 -12.02 -17.67
CA GLY A 162 1.75 -11.42 -16.35
C GLY A 162 3.24 -11.17 -16.06
N GLN A 163 3.50 -10.31 -15.08
CA GLN A 163 4.86 -9.93 -14.68
C GLN A 163 5.00 -9.97 -13.16
N ILE A 164 6.20 -10.39 -12.70
CA ILE A 164 6.65 -10.12 -11.34
C ILE A 164 7.95 -9.35 -11.42
N ARG A 165 7.96 -8.19 -10.75
CA ARG A 165 9.16 -7.40 -10.48
C ARG A 165 9.62 -7.67 -9.08
N TRP A 166 10.94 -7.63 -8.86
CA TRP A 166 11.46 -7.73 -7.51
C TRP A 166 12.77 -6.98 -7.33
N ILE A 167 13.03 -6.62 -6.09
CA ILE A 167 14.33 -6.13 -5.63
C ILE A 167 14.85 -7.09 -4.56
N ILE A 168 16.17 -7.24 -4.51
CA ILE A 168 16.84 -8.06 -3.50
C ILE A 168 17.45 -7.11 -2.48
N GLN A 169 16.93 -7.13 -1.24
CA GLN A 169 17.55 -6.37 -0.17
C GLN A 169 17.37 -7.11 1.17
N PRO A 170 18.43 -7.24 1.97
CA PRO A 170 18.29 -7.79 3.32
C PRO A 170 17.36 -6.90 4.15
N PRO A 171 16.28 -7.45 4.75
CA PRO A 171 15.23 -6.66 5.41
C PRO A 171 15.71 -5.72 6.51
N MET A 172 16.78 -6.10 7.21
CA MET A 172 17.35 -5.37 8.35
C MET A 172 18.54 -4.50 7.96
N MET A 173 18.99 -4.55 6.72
CA MET A 173 20.20 -3.90 6.24
C MET A 173 19.98 -3.12 4.93
N SER A 174 18.72 -2.83 4.61
CA SER A 174 18.44 -2.03 3.43
C SER A 174 19.12 -0.67 3.58
N GLN A 175 20.08 -0.42 2.70
CA GLN A 175 20.71 0.90 2.58
C GLN A 175 19.97 1.76 1.56
N ASP A 176 18.93 1.23 0.93
CA ASP A 176 18.10 1.98 -0.01
C ASP A 176 17.11 2.84 0.79
N PRO A 177 17.30 4.17 0.81
CA PRO A 177 16.43 5.08 1.55
C PRO A 177 15.01 5.12 1.00
N ASN A 178 14.78 4.60 -0.20
CA ASN A 178 13.47 4.59 -0.85
C ASN A 178 12.61 3.41 -0.40
N LEU A 179 13.21 2.33 0.12
CA LEU A 179 12.47 1.18 0.63
C LEU A 179 12.00 1.44 2.06
N CYS A 180 10.70 1.50 2.25
CA CYS A 180 10.05 1.77 3.54
C CYS A 180 9.27 0.54 4.01
N PRO A 181 9.55 0.02 5.22
CA PRO A 181 8.70 -1.00 5.81
C PRO A 181 7.36 -0.39 6.21
N ILE A 182 6.27 -1.03 5.79
CA ILE A 182 4.91 -0.65 6.20
C ILE A 182 4.51 -1.45 7.44
N GLY A 183 4.58 -2.77 7.34
CA GLY A 183 4.25 -3.67 8.45
C GLY A 183 2.80 -3.63 8.87
N VAL A 184 2.57 -3.89 10.15
CA VAL A 184 1.24 -3.82 10.77
C VAL A 184 0.88 -2.36 11.00
N GLN A 185 -0.26 -1.97 10.48
CA GLN A 185 -0.83 -0.63 10.60
C GLN A 185 -2.17 -0.71 11.36
N PRO A 186 -2.79 0.42 11.76
CA PRO A 186 -4.09 0.43 12.43
C PRO A 186 -5.20 -0.29 11.67
N PHE A 187 -5.03 -0.48 10.37
CA PHE A 187 -5.98 -1.15 9.47
C PHE A 187 -5.34 -2.37 8.84
N SER A 188 -6.15 -3.38 8.51
CA SER A 188 -5.63 -4.70 8.20
C SER A 188 -5.08 -4.87 6.78
N ARG A 189 -5.46 -4.03 5.80
CA ARG A 189 -4.98 -4.18 4.42
C ARG A 189 -3.46 -4.21 4.28
N PRO A 190 -2.71 -3.24 4.86
CA PRO A 190 -1.25 -3.26 4.74
C PRO A 190 -0.61 -4.52 5.31
N SER A 191 -1.05 -4.95 6.50
CA SER A 191 -0.51 -6.15 7.15
C SER A 191 -0.88 -7.44 6.40
N ASN A 192 -2.13 -7.56 5.93
CA ASN A 192 -2.59 -8.72 5.18
C ASN A 192 -1.89 -8.86 3.82
N GLN A 193 -1.39 -7.76 3.28
CA GLN A 193 -0.61 -7.75 2.04
C GLN A 193 0.91 -7.81 2.29
N TYR A 194 1.35 -7.93 3.53
CA TYR A 194 2.78 -7.95 3.89
C TYR A 194 3.54 -6.77 3.28
N GLY A 195 2.94 -5.58 3.42
CA GLY A 195 3.26 -4.41 2.63
C GLY A 195 4.62 -3.78 2.95
N TYR A 196 5.26 -3.37 1.89
CA TYR A 196 6.41 -2.45 1.86
C TYR A 196 6.14 -1.36 0.83
N GLY A 197 6.68 -0.17 1.07
CA GLY A 197 6.63 0.94 0.14
C GLY A 197 7.98 1.16 -0.52
N TYR A 198 7.96 1.59 -1.77
CA TYR A 198 9.14 2.09 -2.46
C TYR A 198 8.84 3.51 -2.97
N TRP A 199 9.51 4.50 -2.39
CA TRP A 199 9.40 5.89 -2.81
C TRP A 199 10.08 6.07 -4.16
N ILE A 200 9.38 6.70 -5.11
CA ILE A 200 9.92 6.94 -6.43
C ILE A 200 9.67 8.39 -6.83
N PRO A 201 10.69 9.12 -7.30
CA PRO A 201 10.49 10.48 -7.79
C PRO A 201 9.74 10.52 -9.13
N GLU A 202 9.26 11.70 -9.49
CA GLU A 202 8.42 11.91 -10.68
C GLU A 202 9.13 11.52 -11.99
N ASP A 203 10.42 11.79 -12.08
CA ASP A 203 11.27 11.57 -13.26
C ASP A 203 11.86 10.16 -13.34
N ASP A 204 11.55 9.27 -12.37
CA ASP A 204 12.08 7.91 -12.32
C ASP A 204 10.99 6.87 -12.54
N ASP A 205 11.43 5.63 -12.76
CA ASP A 205 10.57 4.46 -12.99
C ASP A 205 11.13 3.25 -12.23
N PHE A 206 10.29 2.57 -11.47
CA PHE A 206 10.68 1.40 -10.69
C PHE A 206 11.32 0.28 -11.52
N LYS A 207 11.11 0.28 -12.83
CA LYS A 207 11.82 -0.60 -13.75
C LYS A 207 13.34 -0.46 -13.68
N ASN A 208 13.83 0.73 -13.37
CA ASN A 208 15.27 1.01 -13.30
C ASN A 208 15.90 0.40 -12.05
N HIS A 209 15.09 0.05 -11.04
CA HIS A 209 15.52 -0.44 -9.73
C HIS A 209 15.21 -1.92 -9.50
N SER A 210 14.45 -2.55 -10.38
CA SER A 210 13.93 -3.90 -10.20
C SER A 210 14.31 -4.85 -11.31
N GLU A 211 14.49 -6.12 -10.95
CA GLU A 211 14.51 -7.20 -11.91
C GLU A 211 13.09 -7.59 -12.33
N LEU A 212 12.97 -8.36 -13.39
CA LEU A 212 11.71 -8.72 -14.02
C LEU A 212 11.72 -10.16 -14.53
N ILE A 213 10.64 -10.87 -14.23
CA ILE A 213 10.24 -12.07 -14.97
C ILE A 213 8.86 -11.91 -15.59
N GLN A 214 8.57 -12.70 -16.62
CA GLN A 214 7.29 -12.79 -17.28
C GLN A 214 6.75 -14.21 -17.23
N PHE A 215 5.44 -14.37 -17.26
CA PHE A 215 4.78 -15.67 -17.38
C PHE A 215 3.51 -15.56 -18.22
N GLU A 216 3.12 -16.65 -18.87
CA GLU A 216 1.87 -16.73 -19.61
C GLU A 216 0.70 -16.87 -18.62
N GLN A 217 -0.38 -16.12 -18.86
CA GLN A 217 -1.63 -16.25 -18.10
C GLN A 217 -2.34 -17.54 -18.49
N ASP A 218 -2.48 -18.44 -17.54
CA ASP A 218 -3.22 -19.69 -17.69
C ASP A 218 -4.40 -19.68 -16.68
N TYR A 219 -5.61 -19.64 -17.22
CA TYR A 219 -6.83 -19.57 -16.39
C TYR A 219 -6.95 -20.73 -15.40
N GLN A 220 -6.61 -21.94 -15.80
CA GLN A 220 -6.72 -23.13 -14.95
C GLN A 220 -5.70 -23.09 -13.82
N VAL A 221 -4.49 -22.68 -14.14
CA VAL A 221 -3.41 -22.50 -13.15
C VAL A 221 -3.76 -21.35 -12.19
N ASN A 222 -4.22 -20.21 -12.71
CA ASN A 222 -4.64 -19.07 -11.90
C ASN A 222 -5.81 -19.41 -10.98
N TYR A 223 -6.77 -20.22 -11.45
CA TYR A 223 -7.90 -20.68 -10.65
C TYR A 223 -7.46 -21.62 -9.51
N ARG A 224 -6.55 -22.56 -9.80
CA ARG A 224 -5.96 -23.43 -8.77
C ARG A 224 -5.21 -22.61 -7.71
N LEU A 225 -4.39 -21.63 -8.14
CA LEU A 225 -3.69 -20.71 -7.24
C LEU A 225 -4.68 -19.98 -6.33
N LYS A 226 -5.70 -19.37 -6.90
CA LYS A 226 -6.76 -18.67 -6.15
C LYS A 226 -7.41 -19.55 -5.11
N THR A 227 -7.76 -20.80 -5.49
CA THR A 227 -8.41 -21.76 -4.59
C THR A 227 -7.49 -22.16 -3.44
N ALA A 228 -6.20 -22.37 -3.71
CA ALA A 228 -5.22 -22.73 -2.69
C ALA A 228 -4.96 -21.60 -1.69
N MET A 229 -5.15 -20.32 -2.09
CA MET A 229 -4.98 -19.15 -1.23
C MET A 229 -6.16 -18.91 -0.26
N THR A 230 -7.23 -19.65 -0.33
CA THR A 230 -8.40 -19.58 0.61
C THR A 230 -8.99 -18.17 0.74
N GLY A 231 -9.65 -17.69 -0.31
CA GLY A 231 -10.38 -16.42 -0.31
C GLY A 231 -9.49 -15.17 -0.28
N PRO A 232 -8.51 -15.07 -1.19
CA PRO A 232 -7.52 -13.98 -1.18
C PRO A 232 -8.14 -12.59 -1.29
N GLU A 233 -9.27 -12.43 -1.97
CA GLU A 233 -9.92 -11.12 -2.09
C GLU A 233 -10.41 -10.60 -0.74
N THR A 234 -11.01 -11.46 0.08
CA THR A 234 -11.48 -11.04 1.41
C THR A 234 -10.33 -10.87 2.39
N MET A 235 -9.26 -11.62 2.23
CA MET A 235 -8.06 -11.49 3.05
C MET A 235 -7.30 -10.21 2.72
N TYR A 236 -7.01 -9.94 1.46
CA TYR A 236 -6.21 -8.77 1.05
C TYR A 236 -7.04 -7.48 1.00
N PHE A 237 -8.35 -7.57 0.79
CA PHE A 237 -9.26 -6.44 0.71
C PHE A 237 -10.46 -6.65 1.66
N PRO A 238 -10.23 -6.69 2.98
CA PRO A 238 -11.31 -6.83 3.93
C PRO A 238 -12.29 -5.68 3.81
N ASN A 239 -13.57 -5.96 4.08
CA ASN A 239 -14.62 -4.94 4.10
C ASN A 239 -14.52 -4.15 5.41
N GLU A 240 -13.65 -3.16 5.43
CA GLU A 240 -13.41 -2.29 6.57
C GLU A 240 -14.18 -0.98 6.43
N LYS A 241 -14.63 -0.42 7.55
CA LYS A 241 -15.30 0.89 7.60
C LYS A 241 -14.44 1.98 6.96
N ILE A 242 -13.13 1.93 7.16
CA ILE A 242 -12.18 2.87 6.57
C ILE A 242 -12.19 2.83 5.03
N ALA A 243 -12.42 1.68 4.40
CA ALA A 243 -12.52 1.58 2.94
C ALA A 243 -13.75 2.32 2.39
N GLN A 244 -14.86 2.31 3.14
CA GLN A 244 -16.05 3.08 2.79
C GLN A 244 -15.79 4.57 2.91
N MET A 245 -15.14 5.02 4.00
CA MET A 245 -14.77 6.42 4.21
C MET A 245 -13.78 6.90 3.14
N ALA A 246 -12.78 6.10 2.80
CA ALA A 246 -11.86 6.37 1.71
C ALA A 246 -12.59 6.59 0.38
N SER A 247 -13.61 5.76 0.10
CA SER A 247 -14.44 5.92 -1.10
C SER A 247 -15.24 7.23 -1.08
N ILE A 248 -15.79 7.62 0.06
CA ILE A 248 -16.51 8.89 0.21
C ILE A 248 -15.55 10.05 -0.06
N ILE A 249 -14.43 10.13 0.62
CA ILE A 249 -13.44 11.21 0.47
C ILE A 249 -12.96 11.34 -0.98
N LYS A 250 -12.71 10.21 -1.67
CA LYS A 250 -12.31 10.23 -3.09
C LYS A 250 -13.38 10.83 -4.00
N ASN A 251 -14.65 10.57 -3.74
CA ASN A 251 -15.76 10.94 -4.63
C ASN A 251 -16.41 12.29 -4.27
N GLU A 252 -16.25 12.77 -3.05
CA GLU A 252 -16.76 14.08 -2.63
C GLU A 252 -15.95 15.21 -3.27
N ASN A 253 -16.65 16.28 -3.69
CA ASN A 253 -15.99 17.47 -4.21
C ASN A 253 -15.69 18.50 -3.10
N VAL A 254 -15.19 18.00 -1.99
CA VAL A 254 -14.92 18.78 -0.78
C VAL A 254 -13.55 18.42 -0.24
N ILE A 255 -12.81 19.44 0.22
CA ILE A 255 -11.52 19.31 0.89
C ILE A 255 -11.49 20.30 2.06
N THR A 256 -10.86 19.92 3.19
CA THR A 256 -10.74 20.79 4.36
C THR A 256 -9.55 21.75 4.24
N ASN A 257 -9.65 22.88 4.95
CA ASN A 257 -8.50 23.74 5.18
C ASN A 257 -7.32 22.98 5.80
N CYS A 258 -7.60 22.05 6.72
CA CYS A 258 -6.58 21.21 7.35
C CYS A 258 -5.74 20.43 6.32
N ALA A 259 -6.37 19.86 5.30
CA ALA A 259 -5.67 19.13 4.26
C ALA A 259 -4.73 20.04 3.43
N ILE A 260 -5.24 21.22 3.07
CA ILE A 260 -4.42 22.20 2.31
C ILE A 260 -3.26 22.71 3.15
N ASP A 261 -3.51 23.05 4.41
CA ASP A 261 -2.46 23.56 5.30
C ASP A 261 -1.40 22.49 5.58
N THR A 262 -1.80 21.22 5.73
CA THR A 262 -0.89 20.09 5.89
C THR A 262 -0.05 19.88 4.62
N PHE A 263 -0.67 19.95 3.43
CA PHE A 263 0.05 19.82 2.15
C PHE A 263 1.08 20.94 1.99
N ILE A 264 0.73 22.19 2.28
CA ILE A 264 1.65 23.35 2.20
C ILE A 264 2.77 23.22 3.24
N GLN A 265 2.46 22.74 4.44
CA GLN A 265 3.49 22.53 5.47
C GLN A 265 4.49 21.46 5.03
N ASP A 266 4.01 20.36 4.45
CA ASP A 266 4.89 19.30 3.96
C ASP A 266 5.82 19.78 2.85
N ILE A 267 5.33 20.65 1.95
CA ILE A 267 6.18 21.34 0.96
C ILE A 267 7.22 22.24 1.66
N ALA A 268 6.82 22.99 2.68
CA ALA A 268 7.73 23.87 3.42
C ALA A 268 8.81 23.07 4.17
N ASP A 269 8.49 21.86 4.59
CA ASP A 269 9.43 20.93 5.22
C ASP A 269 10.35 20.21 4.21
N GLY A 270 10.23 20.55 2.93
CA GLY A 270 11.09 20.05 1.85
C GLY A 270 10.54 18.81 1.11
N ASN A 271 9.33 18.38 1.41
CA ASN A 271 8.71 17.20 0.80
C ASN A 271 7.80 17.61 -0.37
N SER A 272 8.35 18.02 -1.49
CA SER A 272 7.55 18.28 -2.69
C SER A 272 7.50 17.06 -3.59
N TYR A 273 6.28 16.59 -3.86
CA TYR A 273 6.01 15.43 -4.73
C TYR A 273 5.58 15.86 -6.15
N ILE A 274 5.52 17.16 -6.43
CA ILE A 274 5.14 17.71 -7.74
C ILE A 274 6.12 18.84 -8.07
N THR A 275 6.62 18.82 -9.28
CA THR A 275 7.61 19.82 -9.75
C THR A 275 7.00 20.72 -10.83
N PRO A 276 7.06 22.07 -10.67
CA PRO A 276 7.45 22.80 -9.46
C PRO A 276 6.45 22.61 -8.31
N ALA A 277 6.90 22.81 -7.07
CA ALA A 277 6.02 22.78 -5.90
C ALA A 277 4.88 23.81 -6.04
N PRO A 278 3.61 23.46 -5.85
CA PRO A 278 2.51 24.39 -5.95
C PRO A 278 2.48 25.36 -4.75
N SER A 279 2.15 26.63 -5.01
CA SER A 279 1.81 27.56 -3.93
C SER A 279 0.39 27.29 -3.42
N ARG A 280 0.06 27.83 -2.22
CA ARG A 280 -1.29 27.74 -1.68
C ARG A 280 -2.34 28.35 -2.62
N ASP A 281 -2.08 29.52 -3.15
CA ASP A 281 -3.01 30.23 -4.04
C ASP A 281 -3.22 29.45 -5.34
N GLU A 282 -2.15 28.94 -5.94
CA GLU A 282 -2.24 28.07 -7.11
C GLU A 282 -3.10 26.81 -6.84
N MET A 283 -2.90 26.17 -5.70
CA MET A 283 -3.70 25.01 -5.29
C MET A 283 -5.18 25.35 -5.19
N LEU A 284 -5.51 26.46 -4.51
CA LEU A 284 -6.89 26.89 -4.33
C LEU A 284 -7.57 27.23 -5.67
N ASP A 285 -6.85 27.88 -6.57
CA ASP A 285 -7.36 28.19 -7.91
C ASP A 285 -7.61 26.90 -8.73
N ILE A 286 -6.70 25.94 -8.69
CA ILE A 286 -6.87 24.65 -9.37
C ILE A 286 -8.07 23.89 -8.80
N LEU A 287 -8.19 23.77 -7.48
CA LEU A 287 -9.30 23.08 -6.82
C LEU A 287 -10.64 23.74 -7.21
N LYS A 288 -10.71 25.07 -7.18
CA LYS A 288 -11.90 25.82 -7.60
C LYS A 288 -12.26 25.56 -9.06
N GLN A 289 -11.28 25.57 -9.98
CA GLN A 289 -11.50 25.25 -11.39
C GLN A 289 -12.01 23.82 -11.61
N LYS A 290 -11.61 22.89 -10.77
CA LYS A 290 -12.06 21.49 -10.79
C LYS A 290 -13.38 21.27 -10.03
N GLY A 291 -14.01 22.34 -9.52
CA GLY A 291 -15.27 22.25 -8.78
C GLY A 291 -15.14 21.64 -7.39
N VAL A 292 -13.93 21.68 -6.80
CA VAL A 292 -13.68 21.22 -5.43
C VAL A 292 -13.82 22.40 -4.47
N PHE A 293 -14.62 22.22 -3.44
CA PHE A 293 -14.96 23.26 -2.46
C PHE A 293 -14.13 23.09 -1.19
N LEU A 294 -13.65 24.22 -0.66
CA LEU A 294 -12.95 24.26 0.60
C LEU A 294 -13.95 24.43 1.75
N VAL A 295 -13.81 23.63 2.80
CA VAL A 295 -14.67 23.70 4.00
C VAL A 295 -13.85 23.54 5.28
N ASP A 296 -14.46 23.90 6.41
CA ASP A 296 -13.85 23.64 7.71
C ASP A 296 -13.91 22.15 8.08
N ALA A 297 -12.91 21.66 8.79
CA ALA A 297 -12.77 20.24 9.13
C ALA A 297 -13.97 19.64 9.87
N SER A 298 -14.72 20.47 10.61
CA SER A 298 -15.92 20.06 11.35
C SER A 298 -17.10 19.62 10.46
N VAL A 299 -17.04 19.90 9.15
CA VAL A 299 -18.18 19.67 8.24
C VAL A 299 -18.10 18.30 7.55
N ILE A 300 -16.91 17.70 7.39
CA ILE A 300 -16.74 16.49 6.56
C ILE A 300 -17.18 15.20 7.23
N CYS A 301 -17.09 15.08 8.56
CA CYS A 301 -17.45 13.85 9.27
C CYS A 301 -18.01 14.12 10.67
N PRO A 302 -19.21 14.69 10.80
CA PRO A 302 -19.79 14.97 12.12
C PRO A 302 -20.06 13.70 12.94
N GLU A 303 -20.28 12.55 12.29
CA GLU A 303 -20.61 11.28 12.96
C GLU A 303 -19.40 10.34 13.15
N ALA A 304 -18.28 10.64 12.51
CA ALA A 304 -17.10 9.76 12.49
C ALA A 304 -15.96 10.27 13.41
N ILE A 305 -16.14 11.41 14.07
CA ILE A 305 -15.14 11.92 15.00
C ILE A 305 -15.38 11.25 16.36
N PRO A 306 -14.60 10.24 16.76
CA PRO A 306 -14.59 9.84 18.16
C PRO A 306 -14.15 11.06 18.94
N THR A 307 -14.86 11.38 20.02
CA THR A 307 -14.46 12.43 20.96
C THR A 307 -12.97 12.28 21.22
N ARG A 308 -12.20 13.32 20.90
CA ARG A 308 -10.75 13.39 21.12
C ARG A 308 -10.44 12.98 22.55
N THR A 309 -10.09 11.74 22.77
CA THR A 309 -9.32 11.40 23.96
C THR A 309 -7.93 11.99 23.73
N ASN A 310 -7.57 12.97 24.55
CA ASN A 310 -6.25 13.60 24.47
C ASN A 310 -5.19 12.49 24.57
N PRO A 311 -4.40 12.22 23.51
CA PRO A 311 -3.44 11.11 23.50
C PRO A 311 -2.36 11.25 24.58
N PHE A 312 -2.19 12.47 25.15
CA PHE A 312 -1.24 12.75 26.23
C PHE A 312 -1.78 12.40 27.63
N LYS A 313 -3.04 11.99 27.78
CA LYS A 313 -3.65 11.62 29.09
C LYS A 313 -3.73 10.14 29.37
N ILE A 314 -3.36 9.28 28.40
CA ILE A 314 -3.42 7.85 28.58
C ILE A 314 -2.08 7.39 29.24
N ASP A 315 -2.17 6.60 30.29
CA ASP A 315 -1.01 6.14 31.05
C ASP A 315 -0.08 5.26 30.18
N ARG A 316 1.14 5.71 29.93
CA ARG A 316 2.18 4.98 29.17
C ARG A 316 2.56 3.61 29.75
N LYS A 317 1.96 3.21 30.86
CA LYS A 317 2.16 1.89 31.49
C LYS A 317 1.39 0.75 30.85
N LEU A 318 0.44 1.05 29.94
CA LEU A 318 -0.16 0.02 29.08
C LEU A 318 0.87 -0.40 28.03
N VAL A 319 1.80 -1.22 28.44
CA VAL A 319 2.62 -1.97 27.50
C VAL A 319 1.66 -2.83 26.69
N LEU A 320 1.53 -2.56 25.39
CA LEU A 320 1.00 -3.54 24.48
C LEU A 320 1.75 -4.83 24.78
N THR A 321 1.06 -5.79 25.34
CA THR A 321 1.61 -7.12 25.48
C THR A 321 1.68 -7.69 24.10
N PRO A 322 2.86 -7.84 23.51
CA PRO A 322 2.97 -8.62 22.30
C PRO A 322 2.40 -10.01 22.61
N ALA A 323 1.92 -10.69 21.58
CA ALA A 323 1.48 -12.09 21.66
C ALA A 323 2.52 -13.05 22.24
N TYR A 324 3.65 -12.56 22.74
CA TYR A 324 4.78 -13.24 23.37
C TYR A 324 4.62 -13.58 24.86
N LYS A 325 3.50 -13.22 25.51
CA LYS A 325 3.28 -13.62 26.91
C LYS A 325 2.70 -15.01 27.10
N ASN A 326 2.50 -15.75 26.03
CA ASN A 326 2.08 -17.16 26.13
C ASN A 326 3.18 -18.08 25.58
N LYS A 327 4.32 -18.12 26.27
CA LYS A 327 5.22 -19.28 26.35
C LYS A 327 5.69 -19.45 27.76
#